data_22d8c9a7c5fe0eeeb6a4bf712119c534
#
_entry.id   22d8c9a7c5fe0eeeb6a4bf712119c534
#
_cell.length_a   1.000
_cell.length_b   1.000
_cell.length_c   1.000
_cell.angle_alpha   90.00
_cell.angle_beta   90.00
_cell.angle_gamma   90.00
#
_symmetry.space_group_name_H-M   'P 1'
#
loop_
_entity.id
_entity.type
_entity.pdbx_description
1 polymer ?
#
loop_
_entity_poly.entity_id
_entity_poly.type
_entity_poly.pdbx_seq_one_letter_code
_entity_poly.pdbx_strand_id
1 'polypeptide(L)'
;MQLKDTFERVKRASKSLALLTDEQRNEILNAVADAIINHKVRILEATAQDLAKMSKDNPLYDRLQLTDSRLEGIASDMRNVATLPSPLGHVTKQKTLPNGLRLCRVSVPFGVIGMIYEARPNVTFDVFSLCFKSGNACILKGGKDADCSNREEVALIHEILQQYGVSKDVVALLPATHEATGEMLNAVGYVDLCIPRGGRKLIDFVRDTARIPVIETGAGVVNTYFDAEGDLEMGSAIINNAKTRRVSVCNALDCLLVHESRLTDLPALCEKMAEKQVIIYADDQSYKALDGKYPLLEHATPDNFGTEFMDYKLAIKTVASLEEALDHIDQNGSGHSEAIVTMNEQTARKFQAHVDAACVYWNAPTSFTDGAQFGLGAEIGISTQKLGPRGPMALEEITTFKWLIEGEGQIRP
;
A
#
# COMPACT_ATOMS: atom_id res chain seq x y z
N MET A 1 -2.10 24.76 -18.71
CA MET A 1 -1.47 24.05 -17.60
C MET A 1 -0.77 25.09 -16.74
N GLN A 2 -1.39 25.49 -15.62
CA GLN A 2 -0.89 26.54 -14.70
C GLN A 2 0.32 26.08 -13.89
N LEU A 3 0.46 24.74 -13.69
CA LEU A 3 1.53 24.14 -12.87
C LEU A 3 2.74 23.66 -13.68
N LYS A 4 2.81 23.99 -14.97
CA LYS A 4 3.88 23.54 -15.88
C LYS A 4 5.28 23.88 -15.34
N ASP A 5 5.48 25.12 -14.90
CA ASP A 5 6.78 25.56 -14.36
C ASP A 5 7.20 24.75 -13.13
N THR A 6 6.24 24.36 -12.29
CA THR A 6 6.51 23.48 -11.14
C THR A 6 6.95 22.10 -11.60
N PHE A 7 6.24 21.50 -12.55
CA PHE A 7 6.61 20.19 -13.10
C PHE A 7 8.00 20.22 -13.77
N GLU A 8 8.32 21.28 -14.51
CA GLU A 8 9.64 21.47 -15.13
C GLU A 8 10.76 21.57 -14.10
N ARG A 9 10.56 22.34 -13.01
CA ARG A 9 11.53 22.46 -11.92
C ARG A 9 11.76 21.11 -11.23
N VAL A 10 10.70 20.39 -10.87
CA VAL A 10 10.81 19.06 -10.23
C VAL A 10 11.52 18.07 -11.15
N LYS A 11 11.13 18.03 -12.45
CA LYS A 11 11.79 17.14 -13.44
C LYS A 11 13.27 17.44 -13.62
N ARG A 12 13.66 18.70 -13.54
CA ARG A 12 15.07 19.09 -13.56
C ARG A 12 15.78 18.69 -12.27
N ALA A 13 15.16 18.96 -11.11
CA ALA A 13 15.72 18.64 -9.81
C ALA A 13 15.88 17.13 -9.59
N SER A 14 14.98 16.28 -10.13
CA SER A 14 15.08 14.83 -9.99
C SER A 14 16.42 14.28 -10.51
N LYS A 15 17.00 14.89 -11.53
CA LYS A 15 18.30 14.48 -12.09
C LYS A 15 19.45 14.68 -11.11
N SER A 16 19.39 15.66 -10.21
CA SER A 16 20.43 15.91 -9.22
C SER A 16 20.48 14.85 -8.12
N LEU A 17 19.36 14.17 -7.86
CA LEU A 17 19.31 13.09 -6.87
C LEU A 17 20.19 11.88 -7.24
N ALA A 18 20.44 11.66 -8.54
CA ALA A 18 21.33 10.61 -9.01
C ALA A 18 22.81 10.84 -8.61
N LEU A 19 23.16 12.07 -8.21
CA LEU A 19 24.52 12.43 -7.79
C LEU A 19 24.75 12.24 -6.29
N LEU A 20 23.71 12.07 -5.50
CA LEU A 20 23.81 11.81 -4.07
C LEU A 20 24.20 10.36 -3.81
N THR A 21 25.14 10.16 -2.88
CA THR A 21 25.44 8.82 -2.36
C THR A 21 24.35 8.33 -1.43
N ASP A 22 24.34 7.04 -1.09
CA ASP A 22 23.38 6.50 -0.14
C ASP A 22 23.57 7.11 1.26
N GLU A 23 24.81 7.29 1.67
CA GLU A 23 25.18 7.91 2.95
C GLU A 23 24.60 9.33 3.05
N GLN A 24 24.75 10.14 1.99
CA GLN A 24 24.18 11.49 1.95
C GLN A 24 22.66 11.49 2.05
N ARG A 25 21.97 10.54 1.38
CA ARG A 25 20.52 10.40 1.53
C ARG A 25 20.14 10.03 2.95
N ASN A 26 20.86 9.09 3.57
CA ASN A 26 20.61 8.65 4.93
C ASN A 26 20.81 9.78 5.95
N GLU A 27 21.85 10.57 5.79
CA GLU A 27 22.13 11.74 6.63
C GLU A 27 20.99 12.77 6.55
N ILE A 28 20.53 13.09 5.34
CA ILE A 28 19.42 14.03 5.12
C ILE A 28 18.11 13.50 5.71
N LEU A 29 17.79 12.21 5.53
CA LEU A 29 16.59 11.60 6.11
C LEU A 29 16.62 11.65 7.64
N ASN A 30 17.76 11.36 8.26
CA ASN A 30 17.92 11.48 9.71
C ASN A 30 17.77 12.94 10.16
N ALA A 31 18.31 13.90 9.42
CA ALA A 31 18.16 15.33 9.73
C ALA A 31 16.69 15.78 9.63
N VAL A 32 15.93 15.29 8.66
CA VAL A 32 14.48 15.56 8.58
C VAL A 32 13.74 14.90 9.76
N ALA A 33 14.08 13.67 10.12
CA ALA A 33 13.50 12.99 11.28
C ALA A 33 13.77 13.76 12.59
N ASP A 34 14.98 14.29 12.77
CA ASP A 34 15.33 15.15 13.91
C ASP A 34 14.56 16.47 13.88
N ALA A 35 14.39 17.07 12.69
CA ALA A 35 13.61 18.29 12.51
C ALA A 35 12.12 18.09 12.85
N ILE A 36 11.51 16.93 12.53
CA ILE A 36 10.14 16.61 12.93
C ILE A 36 10.00 16.71 14.47
N ILE A 37 10.94 16.13 15.20
CA ILE A 37 10.91 16.13 16.68
C ILE A 37 11.17 17.53 17.22
N ASN A 38 12.17 18.24 16.69
CA ASN A 38 12.57 19.56 17.17
C ASN A 38 11.52 20.64 16.86
N HIS A 39 10.74 20.48 15.80
CA HIS A 39 9.73 21.44 15.35
C HIS A 39 8.28 20.93 15.48
N LYS A 40 8.05 19.90 16.33
CA LYS A 40 6.73 19.29 16.52
C LYS A 40 5.62 20.30 16.83
N VAL A 41 5.92 21.36 17.57
CA VAL A 41 4.94 22.42 17.91
C VAL A 41 4.38 23.07 16.64
N ARG A 42 5.24 23.43 15.67
CA ARG A 42 4.81 24.01 14.39
C ARG A 42 3.87 23.08 13.62
N ILE A 43 4.22 21.78 13.58
CA ILE A 43 3.41 20.77 12.88
C ILE A 43 2.06 20.58 13.58
N LEU A 44 2.04 20.50 14.92
CA LEU A 44 0.81 20.35 15.69
C LEU A 44 -0.09 21.58 15.61
N GLU A 45 0.47 22.80 15.56
CA GLU A 45 -0.29 24.03 15.34
C GLU A 45 -0.94 24.05 13.94
N ALA A 46 -0.23 23.63 12.90
CA ALA A 46 -0.80 23.49 11.55
C ALA A 46 -1.91 22.44 11.52
N THR A 47 -1.71 21.30 12.17
CA THR A 47 -2.72 20.24 12.30
C THR A 47 -3.97 20.74 13.07
N ALA A 48 -3.77 21.51 14.12
CA ALA A 48 -4.89 22.10 14.86
C ALA A 48 -5.76 23.04 13.99
N GLN A 49 -5.13 23.79 13.06
CA GLN A 49 -5.86 24.62 12.10
C GLN A 49 -6.71 23.78 11.12
N ASP A 50 -6.23 22.63 10.71
CA ASP A 50 -7.01 21.72 9.85
C ASP A 50 -8.14 21.05 10.64
N LEU A 51 -7.86 20.56 11.85
CA LEU A 51 -8.86 19.95 12.73
C LEU A 51 -9.98 20.91 13.13
N ALA A 52 -9.67 22.21 13.28
CA ALA A 52 -10.67 23.23 13.59
C ALA A 52 -11.74 23.41 12.48
N LYS A 53 -11.46 22.97 11.26
CA LYS A 53 -12.37 23.04 10.10
C LYS A 53 -13.22 21.77 9.96
N MET A 54 -12.99 20.73 10.77
CA MET A 54 -13.65 19.41 10.67
C MET A 54 -14.46 19.12 11.93
N SER A 55 -15.67 18.56 11.75
CA SER A 55 -16.46 18.05 12.89
C SER A 55 -15.74 16.87 13.54
N LYS A 56 -15.78 16.79 14.87
CA LYS A 56 -15.23 15.64 15.63
C LYS A 56 -15.95 14.32 15.35
N ASP A 57 -17.19 14.39 14.90
CA ASP A 57 -17.98 13.20 14.52
C ASP A 57 -17.64 12.69 13.09
N ASN A 58 -16.79 13.42 12.36
CA ASN A 58 -16.35 12.99 11.04
C ASN A 58 -15.40 11.77 11.17
N PRO A 59 -15.67 10.65 10.48
CA PRO A 59 -14.81 9.46 10.52
C PRO A 59 -13.35 9.72 10.11
N LEU A 60 -13.07 10.81 9.39
CA LEU A 60 -11.72 11.20 8.97
C LEU A 60 -10.97 12.00 10.05
N TYR A 61 -11.65 12.44 11.12
CA TYR A 61 -11.05 13.29 12.16
C TYR A 61 -9.82 12.62 12.82
N ASP A 62 -9.95 11.35 13.21
CA ASP A 62 -8.82 10.60 13.79
C ASP A 62 -7.67 10.40 12.80
N ARG A 63 -7.96 10.21 11.52
CA ARG A 63 -6.93 10.07 10.46
C ARG A 63 -6.13 11.36 10.25
N LEU A 64 -6.78 12.51 10.44
CA LEU A 64 -6.18 13.83 10.28
C LEU A 64 -5.33 14.22 11.49
N GLN A 65 -5.66 13.70 12.67
CA GLN A 65 -5.04 14.09 13.93
C GLN A 65 -3.58 13.62 14.00
N LEU A 66 -2.64 14.54 14.11
CA LEU A 66 -1.27 14.28 14.58
C LEU A 66 -1.19 14.51 16.08
N THR A 67 -0.36 13.72 16.75
CA THR A 67 -0.03 13.81 18.17
C THR A 67 1.49 13.71 18.35
N ASP A 68 2.02 14.07 19.53
CA ASP A 68 3.43 13.86 19.83
C ASP A 68 3.89 12.43 19.53
N SER A 69 3.14 11.44 19.99
CA SER A 69 3.45 10.03 19.75
C SER A 69 3.40 9.63 18.26
N ARG A 70 2.44 10.17 17.48
CA ARG A 70 2.40 9.93 16.03
C ARG A 70 3.60 10.56 15.31
N LEU A 71 4.02 11.76 15.71
CA LEU A 71 5.22 12.41 15.16
C LEU A 71 6.51 11.66 15.52
N GLU A 72 6.62 11.14 16.74
CA GLU A 72 7.71 10.26 17.15
C GLU A 72 7.74 8.97 16.30
N GLY A 73 6.58 8.37 16.03
CA GLY A 73 6.43 7.23 15.13
C GLY A 73 6.93 7.56 13.71
N ILE A 74 6.46 8.66 13.13
CA ILE A 74 6.88 9.12 11.79
C ILE A 74 8.39 9.33 11.71
N ALA A 75 8.99 9.99 12.71
CA ALA A 75 10.43 10.19 12.76
C ALA A 75 11.19 8.86 12.91
N SER A 76 10.67 7.92 13.69
CA SER A 76 11.22 6.57 13.81
C SER A 76 11.15 5.80 12.49
N ASP A 77 10.03 5.85 11.79
CA ASP A 77 9.83 5.20 10.49
C ASP A 77 10.79 5.78 9.43
N MET A 78 10.98 7.10 9.41
CA MET A 78 11.93 7.76 8.52
C MET A 78 13.39 7.34 8.81
N ARG A 79 13.78 7.24 10.09
CA ARG A 79 15.10 6.70 10.48
C ARG A 79 15.25 5.24 10.06
N ASN A 80 14.19 4.44 10.20
CA ASN A 80 14.18 3.07 9.71
C ASN A 80 14.44 3.02 8.19
N VAL A 81 13.74 3.84 7.39
CA VAL A 81 13.98 3.94 5.94
C VAL A 81 15.45 4.31 5.64
N ALA A 82 16.06 5.22 6.42
CA ALA A 82 17.47 5.57 6.26
C ALA A 82 18.41 4.38 6.49
N THR A 83 18.05 3.39 7.31
CA THR A 83 18.86 2.19 7.55
C THR A 83 18.71 1.11 6.48
N LEU A 84 17.66 1.16 5.66
CA LEU A 84 17.42 0.16 4.62
C LEU A 84 18.51 0.23 3.54
N PRO A 85 18.85 -0.91 2.92
CA PRO A 85 19.76 -0.93 1.77
C PRO A 85 19.26 -0.02 0.65
N SER A 86 20.18 0.66 -0.03
CA SER A 86 19.82 1.43 -1.22
C SER A 86 19.25 0.52 -2.30
N PRO A 87 18.11 0.83 -2.91
CA PRO A 87 17.57 0.03 -4.01
C PRO A 87 18.28 0.33 -5.35
N LEU A 88 19.24 1.25 -5.39
CA LEU A 88 19.85 1.76 -6.61
C LEU A 88 21.16 1.07 -6.92
N GLY A 89 21.44 0.90 -8.22
CA GLY A 89 22.69 0.32 -8.70
C GLY A 89 22.79 -1.20 -8.60
N HIS A 90 21.72 -1.88 -8.16
CA HIS A 90 21.69 -3.34 -8.08
C HIS A 90 21.75 -3.95 -9.47
N VAL A 91 22.71 -4.85 -9.69
CA VAL A 91 22.84 -5.60 -10.93
C VAL A 91 21.84 -6.75 -10.93
N THR A 92 20.80 -6.64 -11.74
CA THR A 92 19.75 -7.67 -11.84
C THR A 92 20.00 -8.69 -12.95
N LYS A 93 20.76 -8.29 -14.00
CA LYS A 93 21.23 -9.19 -15.08
C LYS A 93 22.59 -8.71 -15.60
N GLN A 94 23.46 -9.67 -15.91
CA GLN A 94 24.76 -9.39 -16.53
C GLN A 94 25.05 -10.45 -17.59
N LYS A 95 25.60 -10.03 -18.75
CA LYS A 95 25.97 -10.94 -19.83
C LYS A 95 27.06 -10.31 -20.70
N THR A 96 28.05 -11.12 -21.08
CA THR A 96 28.99 -10.78 -22.16
C THR A 96 28.53 -11.48 -23.44
N LEU A 97 28.39 -10.72 -24.52
CA LEU A 97 28.01 -11.24 -25.83
C LEU A 97 29.23 -11.86 -26.56
N PRO A 98 29.01 -12.74 -27.57
CA PRO A 98 30.10 -13.34 -28.35
C PRO A 98 31.01 -12.31 -29.03
N ASN A 99 30.49 -11.11 -29.34
CA ASN A 99 31.30 -10.01 -29.94
C ASN A 99 32.02 -9.17 -28.88
N GLY A 100 32.02 -9.54 -27.61
CA GLY A 100 32.73 -8.84 -26.53
C GLY A 100 31.95 -7.73 -25.84
N LEU A 101 30.73 -7.35 -26.30
CA LEU A 101 29.89 -6.36 -25.58
C LEU A 101 29.50 -6.88 -24.22
N ARG A 102 29.74 -6.08 -23.18
CA ARG A 102 29.28 -6.35 -21.79
C ARG A 102 27.98 -5.62 -21.54
N LEU A 103 26.95 -6.37 -21.19
CA LEU A 103 25.60 -5.86 -20.87
C LEU A 103 25.37 -6.02 -19.37
N CYS A 104 24.96 -4.95 -18.72
CA CYS A 104 24.61 -4.94 -17.31
C CYS A 104 23.26 -4.22 -17.12
N ARG A 105 22.28 -4.90 -16.53
CA ARG A 105 20.99 -4.30 -16.17
C ARG A 105 21.02 -3.87 -14.71
N VAL A 106 20.90 -2.56 -14.46
CA VAL A 106 20.99 -1.98 -13.13
C VAL A 106 19.70 -1.28 -12.74
N SER A 107 19.35 -1.33 -11.45
CA SER A 107 18.21 -0.58 -10.90
C SER A 107 18.50 0.92 -10.88
N VAL A 108 17.47 1.71 -11.20
CA VAL A 108 17.51 3.18 -11.22
C VAL A 108 16.18 3.74 -10.77
N PRO A 109 16.10 5.01 -10.28
CA PRO A 109 14.83 5.63 -9.93
C PRO A 109 13.92 5.75 -11.16
N PHE A 110 12.59 5.79 -10.95
CA PHE A 110 11.64 6.20 -12.00
C PHE A 110 11.91 7.64 -12.45
N GLY A 111 12.20 8.52 -11.51
CA GLY A 111 12.46 9.94 -11.74
C GLY A 111 11.56 10.85 -10.91
N VAL A 112 10.35 11.13 -11.36
CA VAL A 112 9.36 11.94 -10.65
C VAL A 112 8.13 11.11 -10.35
N ILE A 113 7.82 10.92 -9.06
CA ILE A 113 6.63 10.21 -8.58
C ILE A 113 5.59 11.22 -8.11
N GLY A 114 4.40 11.21 -8.71
CA GLY A 114 3.22 11.93 -8.24
C GLY A 114 2.47 11.10 -7.20
N MET A 115 2.16 11.70 -6.05
CA MET A 115 1.35 11.06 -5.01
C MET A 115 0.07 11.85 -4.78
N ILE A 116 -1.08 11.21 -4.95
CA ILE A 116 -2.39 11.79 -4.61
C ILE A 116 -2.90 11.09 -3.35
N TYR A 117 -3.20 11.85 -2.29
CA TYR A 117 -3.65 11.27 -1.03
C TYR A 117 -4.72 12.13 -0.34
N GLU A 118 -5.59 11.46 0.43
CA GLU A 118 -6.65 12.07 1.21
C GLU A 118 -6.21 12.20 2.67
N ALA A 119 -6.82 13.08 3.44
CA ALA A 119 -6.83 13.28 4.90
C ALA A 119 -5.83 12.43 5.75
N ARG A 120 -4.55 12.41 5.39
CA ARG A 120 -3.48 11.64 6.05
C ARG A 120 -2.18 12.44 6.04
N PRO A 121 -1.98 13.40 6.96
CA PRO A 121 -0.79 14.24 6.94
C PRO A 121 0.53 13.42 7.03
N ASN A 122 0.57 12.32 7.79
CA ASN A 122 1.76 11.46 7.85
C ASN A 122 2.29 11.01 6.48
N VAL A 123 1.44 10.91 5.47
CA VAL A 123 1.81 10.46 4.12
C VAL A 123 2.84 11.39 3.47
N THR A 124 2.84 12.67 3.78
CA THR A 124 3.84 13.63 3.27
C THR A 124 5.27 13.19 3.61
N PHE A 125 5.53 12.86 4.87
CA PHE A 125 6.85 12.41 5.32
C PHE A 125 7.17 10.99 4.85
N ASP A 126 6.18 10.08 4.88
CA ASP A 126 6.35 8.69 4.45
C ASP A 126 6.77 8.63 2.97
N VAL A 127 6.03 9.35 2.11
CA VAL A 127 6.32 9.42 0.66
C VAL A 127 7.65 10.08 0.39
N PHE A 128 7.94 11.21 1.08
CA PHE A 128 9.24 11.85 0.93
C PHE A 128 10.37 10.89 1.26
N SER A 129 10.31 10.20 2.39
CA SER A 129 11.37 9.29 2.83
C SER A 129 11.66 8.19 1.82
N LEU A 130 10.60 7.52 1.33
CA LEU A 130 10.73 6.44 0.35
C LEU A 130 11.20 6.94 -1.02
N CYS A 131 10.62 8.02 -1.52
CA CYS A 131 11.03 8.62 -2.80
C CYS A 131 12.49 9.10 -2.74
N PHE A 132 12.86 9.83 -1.70
CA PHE A 132 14.20 10.39 -1.56
C PHE A 132 15.26 9.29 -1.41
N LYS A 133 15.01 8.26 -0.57
CA LYS A 133 15.90 7.10 -0.42
C LYS A 133 16.10 6.36 -1.73
N SER A 134 15.05 6.18 -2.52
CA SER A 134 15.09 5.52 -3.83
C SER A 134 15.53 6.45 -4.99
N GLY A 135 15.97 7.68 -4.68
CA GLY A 135 16.47 8.64 -5.68
C GLY A 135 15.40 9.27 -6.56
N ASN A 136 14.12 9.19 -6.19
CA ASN A 136 13.02 9.83 -6.87
C ASN A 136 12.72 11.21 -6.29
N ALA A 137 12.42 12.18 -7.13
CA ALA A 137 11.72 13.39 -6.73
C ALA A 137 10.22 13.09 -6.59
N CYS A 138 9.50 13.83 -5.74
CA CYS A 138 8.08 13.63 -5.57
C CYS A 138 7.25 14.90 -5.74
N ILE A 139 6.06 14.73 -6.31
CA ILE A 139 5.02 15.75 -6.40
C ILE A 139 3.86 15.26 -5.54
N LEU A 140 3.59 16.00 -4.48
CA LEU A 140 2.58 15.71 -3.49
C LEU A 140 1.30 16.46 -3.81
N LYS A 141 0.17 15.79 -3.83
CA LYS A 141 -1.16 16.38 -3.98
C LYS A 141 -2.06 15.85 -2.85
N GLY A 142 -2.02 16.53 -1.71
CA GLY A 142 -2.86 16.24 -0.55
C GLY A 142 -4.30 16.70 -0.72
N GLY A 143 -5.19 16.18 0.14
CA GLY A 143 -6.55 16.67 0.28
C GLY A 143 -6.61 18.05 0.97
N LYS A 144 -7.73 18.78 0.74
CA LYS A 144 -7.95 20.11 1.34
C LYS A 144 -8.05 20.06 2.88
N ASP A 145 -8.42 18.91 3.43
CA ASP A 145 -8.64 18.75 4.86
C ASP A 145 -7.33 18.72 5.67
N ALA A 146 -6.18 18.48 5.01
CA ALA A 146 -4.84 18.45 5.60
C ALA A 146 -3.91 19.53 5.00
N ASP A 147 -4.43 20.58 4.38
CA ASP A 147 -3.62 21.53 3.59
C ASP A 147 -2.61 22.31 4.47
N CYS A 148 -3.00 22.73 5.68
CA CYS A 148 -2.10 23.42 6.60
C CYS A 148 -0.97 22.48 7.07
N SER A 149 -1.30 21.27 7.48
CA SER A 149 -0.33 20.25 7.90
C SER A 149 0.66 19.93 6.77
N ASN A 150 0.16 19.60 5.58
CA ASN A 150 1.00 19.25 4.43
C ASN A 150 1.95 20.39 4.03
N ARG A 151 1.51 21.67 4.10
CA ARG A 151 2.36 22.83 3.81
C ARG A 151 3.48 22.97 4.81
N GLU A 152 3.19 22.81 6.10
CA GLU A 152 4.19 22.92 7.16
C GLU A 152 5.22 21.78 7.06
N GLU A 153 4.77 20.56 6.80
CA GLU A 153 5.64 19.40 6.63
C GLU A 153 6.59 19.56 5.43
N VAL A 154 6.06 20.02 4.28
CA VAL A 154 6.90 20.26 3.10
C VAL A 154 7.83 21.45 3.32
N ALA A 155 7.42 22.49 4.04
CA ALA A 155 8.29 23.61 4.39
C ALA A 155 9.48 23.14 5.24
N LEU A 156 9.24 22.28 6.23
CA LEU A 156 10.27 21.69 7.07
C LEU A 156 11.26 20.84 6.24
N ILE A 157 10.75 20.00 5.33
CA ILE A 157 11.61 19.22 4.41
C ILE A 157 12.48 20.17 3.58
N HIS A 158 11.90 21.25 3.03
CA HIS A 158 12.63 22.23 2.23
C HIS A 158 13.76 22.92 3.02
N GLU A 159 13.51 23.29 4.29
CA GLU A 159 14.51 23.88 5.18
C GLU A 159 15.74 22.95 5.33
N ILE A 160 15.50 21.67 5.56
CA ILE A 160 16.59 20.70 5.71
C ILE A 160 17.31 20.46 4.38
N LEU A 161 16.59 20.25 3.28
CA LEU A 161 17.21 20.06 1.96
C LEU A 161 18.16 21.21 1.61
N GLN A 162 17.75 22.47 1.89
CA GLN A 162 18.58 23.65 1.66
C GLN A 162 19.84 23.66 2.51
N GLN A 163 19.79 23.22 3.79
CA GLN A 163 20.97 23.10 4.65
C GLN A 163 22.02 22.15 4.09
N TYR A 164 21.59 21.11 3.39
CA TYR A 164 22.46 20.12 2.75
C TYR A 164 22.78 20.46 1.28
N GLY A 165 22.41 21.63 0.79
CA GLY A 165 22.69 22.05 -0.59
C GLY A 165 21.88 21.29 -1.66
N VAL A 166 20.82 20.59 -1.26
CA VAL A 166 19.91 19.89 -2.17
C VAL A 166 18.78 20.82 -2.60
N SER A 167 18.44 20.79 -3.88
CA SER A 167 17.33 21.61 -4.39
C SER A 167 16.02 21.26 -3.69
N LYS A 168 15.30 22.25 -3.16
CA LYS A 168 13.96 22.07 -2.60
C LYS A 168 12.96 21.55 -3.64
N ASP A 169 13.22 21.79 -4.94
CA ASP A 169 12.35 21.33 -6.02
C ASP A 169 12.33 19.80 -6.21
N VAL A 170 13.12 19.03 -5.42
CA VAL A 170 12.96 17.57 -5.39
C VAL A 170 11.66 17.12 -4.70
N VAL A 171 11.00 18.04 -3.98
CA VAL A 171 9.67 17.86 -3.37
C VAL A 171 8.81 19.05 -3.71
N ALA A 172 7.65 18.83 -4.31
CA ALA A 172 6.68 19.89 -4.57
C ALA A 172 5.31 19.52 -4.02
N LEU A 173 4.66 20.43 -3.31
CA LEU A 173 3.26 20.32 -2.91
C LEU A 173 2.39 21.12 -3.88
N LEU A 174 1.42 20.46 -4.51
CA LEU A 174 0.44 21.10 -5.36
C LEU A 174 -0.71 21.69 -4.55
N PRO A 175 -1.42 22.72 -5.09
CA PRO A 175 -2.65 23.19 -4.48
C PRO A 175 -3.67 22.06 -4.27
N ALA A 176 -4.39 22.12 -3.15
CA ALA A 176 -5.37 21.09 -2.78
C ALA A 176 -6.70 21.25 -3.57
N THR A 177 -6.61 21.44 -4.90
CA THR A 177 -7.76 21.62 -5.81
C THR A 177 -7.92 20.47 -6.77
N HIS A 178 -9.10 20.31 -7.36
CA HIS A 178 -9.36 19.28 -8.38
C HIS A 178 -8.62 19.57 -9.69
N GLU A 179 -8.47 20.84 -10.03
CA GLU A 179 -7.74 21.28 -11.23
C GLU A 179 -6.27 20.86 -11.15
N ALA A 180 -5.62 21.04 -9.98
CA ALA A 180 -4.25 20.61 -9.77
C ALA A 180 -4.08 19.06 -9.89
N THR A 181 -5.08 18.29 -9.45
CA THR A 181 -5.12 16.85 -9.68
C THR A 181 -5.16 16.55 -11.17
N GLY A 182 -6.08 17.17 -11.91
CA GLY A 182 -6.21 16.99 -13.36
C GLY A 182 -4.93 17.38 -14.11
N GLU A 183 -4.28 18.49 -13.73
CA GLU A 183 -3.01 18.89 -14.35
C GLU A 183 -1.90 17.88 -14.10
N MET A 184 -1.78 17.33 -12.87
CA MET A 184 -0.78 16.33 -12.55
C MET A 184 -1.01 15.02 -13.31
N LEU A 185 -2.26 14.54 -13.38
CA LEU A 185 -2.60 13.31 -14.12
C LEU A 185 -2.34 13.42 -15.63
N ASN A 186 -2.29 14.66 -16.16
CA ASN A 186 -1.98 14.97 -17.55
C ASN A 186 -0.54 15.44 -17.79
N ALA A 187 0.34 15.41 -16.77
CA ALA A 187 1.70 15.93 -16.85
C ALA A 187 2.68 14.97 -17.57
N VAL A 188 2.31 14.52 -18.77
CA VAL A 188 3.11 13.62 -19.61
C VAL A 188 4.48 14.24 -19.90
N GLY A 189 5.54 13.45 -19.70
CA GLY A 189 6.94 13.88 -19.84
C GLY A 189 7.54 14.58 -18.63
N TYR A 190 6.73 14.92 -17.63
CA TYR A 190 7.18 15.56 -16.38
C TYR A 190 7.04 14.61 -15.17
N VAL A 191 5.91 13.93 -15.05
CA VAL A 191 5.64 12.93 -14.01
C VAL A 191 5.76 11.54 -14.64
N ASP A 192 6.61 10.71 -14.06
CA ASP A 192 6.95 9.39 -14.61
C ASP A 192 5.98 8.30 -14.09
N LEU A 193 5.42 8.51 -12.91
CA LEU A 193 4.53 7.57 -12.24
C LEU A 193 3.60 8.32 -11.28
N CYS A 194 2.33 7.91 -11.18
CA CYS A 194 1.38 8.37 -10.16
C CYS A 194 0.93 7.21 -9.27
N ILE A 195 0.89 7.44 -7.96
CA ILE A 195 0.38 6.48 -6.98
C ILE A 195 -0.76 7.16 -6.20
N PRO A 196 -2.03 6.76 -6.39
CA PRO A 196 -3.13 7.25 -5.59
C PRO A 196 -3.22 6.53 -4.24
N ARG A 197 -3.51 7.27 -3.16
CA ARG A 197 -3.73 6.76 -1.79
C ARG A 197 -5.03 7.32 -1.22
N GLY A 198 -6.10 6.58 -1.31
CA GLY A 198 -7.42 7.02 -0.83
C GLY A 198 -8.49 5.96 -0.99
N GLY A 199 -9.75 6.36 -0.90
CA GLY A 199 -10.88 5.48 -1.12
C GLY A 199 -11.03 5.07 -2.60
N ARG A 200 -11.80 4.01 -2.85
CA ARG A 200 -12.02 3.43 -4.19
C ARG A 200 -12.39 4.48 -5.26
N LYS A 201 -13.23 5.46 -4.90
CA LYS A 201 -13.63 6.55 -5.83
C LYS A 201 -12.44 7.37 -6.34
N LEU A 202 -11.46 7.65 -5.48
CA LEU A 202 -10.24 8.36 -5.88
C LEU A 202 -9.40 7.48 -6.81
N ILE A 203 -9.22 6.24 -6.47
CA ILE A 203 -8.41 5.28 -7.26
C ILE A 203 -9.01 5.10 -8.65
N ASP A 204 -10.32 4.83 -8.74
CA ASP A 204 -11.05 4.71 -10.01
C ASP A 204 -10.93 6.00 -10.84
N PHE A 205 -11.11 7.16 -10.21
CA PHE A 205 -10.97 8.45 -10.90
C PHE A 205 -9.56 8.64 -11.48
N VAL A 206 -8.51 8.33 -10.70
CA VAL A 206 -7.13 8.45 -11.16
C VAL A 206 -6.86 7.48 -12.31
N ARG A 207 -7.24 6.22 -12.18
CA ARG A 207 -7.10 5.20 -13.23
C ARG A 207 -7.76 5.63 -14.54
N ASP A 208 -9.00 6.13 -14.47
CA ASP A 208 -9.80 6.44 -15.65
C ASP A 208 -9.40 7.77 -16.30
N THR A 209 -8.73 8.66 -15.58
CA THR A 209 -8.39 10.02 -16.04
C THR A 209 -6.91 10.20 -16.40
N ALA A 210 -6.00 9.41 -15.80
CA ALA A 210 -4.58 9.63 -15.96
C ALA A 210 -4.08 9.34 -17.36
N ARG A 211 -3.21 10.20 -17.89
CA ARG A 211 -2.43 10.00 -19.12
C ARG A 211 -0.97 9.64 -18.82
N ILE A 212 -0.58 9.66 -17.55
CA ILE A 212 0.71 9.19 -17.06
C ILE A 212 0.52 7.77 -16.48
N PRO A 213 1.59 6.96 -16.37
CA PRO A 213 1.53 5.67 -15.70
C PRO A 213 1.00 5.77 -14.27
N VAL A 214 0.17 4.81 -13.87
CA VAL A 214 -0.41 4.74 -12.52
C VAL A 214 -0.12 3.36 -11.93
N ILE A 215 0.28 3.33 -10.66
CA ILE A 215 0.25 2.12 -9.86
C ILE A 215 -0.91 2.25 -8.88
N GLU A 216 -1.92 1.41 -9.07
CA GLU A 216 -3.10 1.39 -8.22
C GLU A 216 -2.83 0.68 -6.91
N THR A 217 -3.20 1.31 -5.80
CA THR A 217 -3.33 0.66 -4.51
C THR A 217 -4.80 0.29 -4.33
N GLY A 218 -5.16 -0.91 -4.76
CA GLY A 218 -6.56 -1.36 -4.83
C GLY A 218 -7.24 -1.51 -3.47
N ALA A 219 -8.58 -1.58 -3.49
CA ALA A 219 -9.37 -2.03 -2.36
C ALA A 219 -9.03 -3.50 -2.04
N GLY A 220 -9.06 -3.86 -0.78
CA GLY A 220 -8.76 -5.23 -0.33
C GLY A 220 -10.04 -5.99 0.02
N VAL A 221 -10.72 -6.59 -0.96
CA VAL A 221 -11.70 -7.65 -0.66
C VAL A 221 -10.94 -8.96 -0.49
N VAL A 222 -10.88 -9.44 0.74
CA VAL A 222 -9.98 -10.51 1.16
C VAL A 222 -10.76 -11.75 1.54
N ASN A 223 -10.40 -12.90 0.98
CA ASN A 223 -11.05 -14.16 1.30
C ASN A 223 -10.12 -15.13 2.02
N THR A 224 -10.69 -15.98 2.87
CA THR A 224 -10.02 -17.15 3.44
C THR A 224 -10.90 -18.37 3.21
N TYR A 225 -10.36 -19.41 2.59
CA TYR A 225 -11.03 -20.70 2.40
C TYR A 225 -10.62 -21.68 3.49
N PHE A 226 -11.59 -22.16 4.26
CA PHE A 226 -11.44 -23.25 5.21
C PHE A 226 -11.86 -24.57 4.53
N ASP A 227 -10.87 -25.35 4.17
CA ASP A 227 -10.99 -26.56 3.37
C ASP A 227 -11.58 -27.77 4.17
N ALA A 228 -12.02 -28.80 3.44
CA ALA A 228 -12.47 -30.06 4.02
C ALA A 228 -11.44 -30.68 4.97
N GLU A 229 -10.15 -30.55 4.65
CA GLU A 229 -9.02 -31.06 5.45
C GLU A 229 -8.36 -29.93 6.29
N GLY A 230 -9.08 -28.86 6.60
CA GLY A 230 -8.60 -27.78 7.47
C GLY A 230 -8.48 -28.22 8.94
N ASP A 231 -7.40 -27.85 9.62
CA ASP A 231 -7.29 -28.02 11.06
C ASP A 231 -8.12 -26.96 11.80
N LEU A 232 -8.97 -27.36 12.74
CA LEU A 232 -9.94 -26.50 13.39
C LEU A 232 -9.27 -25.44 14.28
N GLU A 233 -8.28 -25.83 15.08
CA GLU A 233 -7.62 -24.95 16.03
C GLU A 233 -6.81 -23.89 15.27
N MET A 234 -6.04 -24.32 14.29
CA MET A 234 -5.28 -23.44 13.39
C MET A 234 -6.23 -22.52 12.62
N GLY A 235 -7.31 -23.03 12.05
CA GLY A 235 -8.29 -22.24 11.30
C GLY A 235 -8.94 -21.16 12.16
N SER A 236 -9.38 -21.50 13.37
CA SER A 236 -9.95 -20.52 14.32
C SER A 236 -8.94 -19.41 14.64
N ALA A 237 -7.67 -19.74 14.87
CA ALA A 237 -6.63 -18.78 15.16
C ALA A 237 -6.36 -17.84 13.96
N ILE A 238 -6.23 -18.39 12.76
CA ILE A 238 -5.97 -17.67 11.51
C ILE A 238 -7.12 -16.72 11.19
N ILE A 239 -8.35 -17.22 11.16
CA ILE A 239 -9.57 -16.47 10.82
C ILE A 239 -9.78 -15.33 11.81
N ASN A 240 -9.68 -15.62 13.11
CA ASN A 240 -9.80 -14.59 14.13
C ASN A 240 -8.73 -13.50 14.00
N ASN A 241 -7.47 -13.87 13.78
CA ASN A 241 -6.37 -12.90 13.58
C ASN A 241 -6.60 -12.06 12.32
N ALA A 242 -6.93 -12.69 11.19
CA ALA A 242 -7.16 -12.00 9.92
C ALA A 242 -8.33 -10.99 10.04
N LYS A 243 -9.39 -11.30 10.81
CA LYS A 243 -10.54 -10.41 10.97
C LYS A 243 -10.36 -9.37 12.07
N THR A 244 -9.82 -9.74 13.24
CA THR A 244 -10.00 -8.91 14.45
C THR A 244 -8.76 -8.16 14.89
N ARG A 245 -7.57 -8.45 14.35
CA ARG A 245 -6.31 -7.75 14.70
C ARG A 245 -6.40 -6.25 14.42
N ARG A 246 -6.88 -5.89 13.23
CA ARG A 246 -7.15 -4.52 12.81
C ARG A 246 -8.11 -4.53 11.62
N VAL A 247 -9.34 -4.08 11.82
CA VAL A 247 -10.39 -4.14 10.80
C VAL A 247 -10.31 -3.07 9.73
N SER A 248 -9.63 -1.94 10.01
CA SER A 248 -9.59 -0.76 9.12
C SER A 248 -8.40 -0.78 8.14
N VAL A 249 -7.94 -1.97 7.74
CA VAL A 249 -6.83 -2.16 6.80
C VAL A 249 -7.25 -3.10 5.67
N CYS A 250 -6.64 -2.92 4.49
CA CYS A 250 -6.99 -3.63 3.26
C CYS A 250 -6.67 -5.13 3.25
N ASN A 251 -5.90 -5.63 4.23
CA ASN A 251 -5.57 -7.06 4.39
C ASN A 251 -6.47 -7.77 5.41
N ALA A 252 -7.46 -7.07 5.99
CA ALA A 252 -8.40 -7.67 6.92
C ALA A 252 -9.37 -8.60 6.18
N LEU A 253 -9.71 -9.73 6.81
CA LEU A 253 -10.62 -10.71 6.24
C LEU A 253 -12.03 -10.14 6.05
N ASP A 254 -12.59 -10.25 4.84
CA ASP A 254 -13.94 -9.80 4.51
C ASP A 254 -14.90 -10.96 4.23
N CYS A 255 -14.40 -12.06 3.64
CA CYS A 255 -15.23 -13.23 3.37
C CYS A 255 -14.52 -14.53 3.79
N LEU A 256 -15.19 -15.33 4.59
CA LEU A 256 -14.81 -16.68 4.94
C LEU A 256 -15.61 -17.68 4.07
N LEU A 257 -14.89 -18.45 3.27
CA LEU A 257 -15.43 -19.56 2.51
C LEU A 257 -15.25 -20.85 3.33
N VAL A 258 -16.31 -21.59 3.57
CA VAL A 258 -16.27 -22.83 4.38
C VAL A 258 -16.72 -24.01 3.55
N HIS A 259 -15.92 -25.07 3.51
CA HIS A 259 -16.32 -26.32 2.87
C HIS A 259 -17.57 -26.89 3.55
N GLU A 260 -18.57 -27.34 2.80
CA GLU A 260 -19.87 -27.79 3.33
C GLU A 260 -19.74 -28.90 4.38
N SER A 261 -18.77 -29.80 4.24
CA SER A 261 -18.50 -30.86 5.23
C SER A 261 -18.01 -30.36 6.58
N ARG A 262 -17.65 -29.05 6.67
CA ARG A 262 -17.10 -28.42 7.89
C ARG A 262 -18.07 -27.43 8.55
N LEU A 263 -19.33 -27.41 8.13
CA LEU A 263 -20.35 -26.54 8.71
C LEU A 263 -20.58 -26.82 10.22
N THR A 264 -20.35 -28.01 10.68
CA THR A 264 -20.41 -28.37 12.11
C THR A 264 -19.34 -27.69 12.95
N ASP A 265 -18.20 -27.33 12.35
CA ASP A 265 -17.09 -26.65 13.01
C ASP A 265 -17.24 -25.13 13.01
N LEU A 266 -18.14 -24.59 12.19
CA LEU A 266 -18.30 -23.17 11.98
C LEU A 266 -18.54 -22.37 13.28
N PRO A 267 -19.33 -22.83 14.27
CA PRO A 267 -19.47 -22.15 15.55
C PRO A 267 -18.13 -21.99 16.29
N ALA A 268 -17.30 -23.04 16.29
CA ALA A 268 -15.99 -22.99 16.94
C ALA A 268 -14.97 -22.13 16.17
N LEU A 269 -15.03 -22.12 14.83
CA LEU A 269 -14.22 -21.21 14.01
C LEU A 269 -14.51 -19.73 14.30
N CYS A 270 -15.78 -19.40 14.61
CA CYS A 270 -16.25 -18.02 14.80
C CYS A 270 -16.26 -17.57 16.28
N GLU A 271 -16.08 -18.46 17.26
CA GLU A 271 -16.27 -18.19 18.69
C GLU A 271 -15.51 -16.94 19.17
N LYS A 272 -14.22 -16.83 18.86
CA LYS A 272 -13.38 -15.70 19.30
C LYS A 272 -13.77 -14.36 18.67
N MET A 273 -14.44 -14.37 17.52
CA MET A 273 -14.93 -13.15 16.88
C MET A 273 -16.14 -12.55 17.59
N ALA A 274 -16.91 -13.36 18.32
CA ALA A 274 -18.04 -12.88 19.13
C ALA A 274 -17.58 -11.94 20.26
N GLU A 275 -16.39 -12.16 20.82
CA GLU A 275 -15.80 -11.27 21.85
C GLU A 275 -15.53 -9.86 21.32
N LYS A 276 -15.26 -9.74 20.02
CA LYS A 276 -15.03 -8.48 19.31
C LYS A 276 -16.30 -7.92 18.64
N GLN A 277 -17.45 -8.53 18.92
CA GLN A 277 -18.75 -8.13 18.37
C GLN A 277 -18.77 -8.08 16.84
N VAL A 278 -18.11 -9.02 16.16
CA VAL A 278 -18.15 -9.11 14.70
C VAL A 278 -19.56 -9.49 14.25
N ILE A 279 -20.15 -8.71 13.36
CA ILE A 279 -21.42 -9.05 12.71
C ILE A 279 -21.12 -10.01 11.57
N ILE A 280 -21.76 -11.18 11.56
CA ILE A 280 -21.62 -12.19 10.52
C ILE A 280 -22.83 -12.15 9.58
N TYR A 281 -22.56 -11.95 8.29
CA TYR A 281 -23.50 -12.10 7.19
C TYR A 281 -23.30 -13.49 6.57
N ALA A 282 -24.19 -14.42 6.84
CA ALA A 282 -24.05 -15.82 6.44
C ALA A 282 -25.04 -16.22 5.34
N ASP A 283 -24.62 -17.07 4.41
CA ASP A 283 -25.54 -17.73 3.49
C ASP A 283 -26.46 -18.71 4.23
N ASP A 284 -27.48 -19.24 3.57
CA ASP A 284 -28.52 -20.04 4.22
C ASP A 284 -27.98 -21.28 4.95
N GLN A 285 -26.90 -21.91 4.47
CA GLN A 285 -26.32 -23.09 5.09
C GLN A 285 -25.47 -22.71 6.30
N SER A 286 -24.61 -21.72 6.17
CA SER A 286 -23.80 -21.19 7.26
C SER A 286 -24.66 -20.55 8.33
N TYR A 287 -25.73 -19.85 7.93
CA TYR A 287 -26.70 -19.27 8.86
C TYR A 287 -27.32 -20.36 9.78
N LYS A 288 -27.82 -21.46 9.19
CA LYS A 288 -28.37 -22.58 9.96
C LYS A 288 -27.37 -23.21 10.91
N ALA A 289 -26.10 -23.25 10.54
CA ALA A 289 -25.03 -23.80 11.37
C ALA A 289 -24.72 -22.91 12.59
N LEU A 290 -24.87 -21.59 12.43
CA LEU A 290 -24.59 -20.57 13.45
C LEU A 290 -25.81 -20.15 14.26
N ASP A 291 -27.01 -20.41 13.79
CA ASP A 291 -28.28 -20.01 14.46
C ASP A 291 -28.33 -20.53 15.89
N GLY A 292 -28.63 -19.61 16.82
CA GLY A 292 -28.63 -19.86 18.26
C GLY A 292 -27.24 -20.12 18.89
N LYS A 293 -26.12 -20.06 18.11
CA LYS A 293 -24.76 -20.29 18.59
C LYS A 293 -23.83 -19.08 18.43
N TYR A 294 -24.18 -18.15 17.55
CA TYR A 294 -23.43 -16.90 17.34
C TYR A 294 -24.34 -15.69 17.56
N PRO A 295 -23.92 -14.67 18.36
CA PRO A 295 -24.82 -13.64 18.86
C PRO A 295 -25.23 -12.57 17.82
N LEU A 296 -24.37 -12.25 16.88
CA LEU A 296 -24.56 -11.16 15.90
C LEU A 296 -24.58 -11.75 14.48
N LEU A 297 -25.67 -12.41 14.13
CA LEU A 297 -25.84 -13.17 12.90
C LEU A 297 -26.96 -12.57 12.05
N GLU A 298 -26.64 -12.31 10.78
CA GLU A 298 -27.58 -11.81 9.76
C GLU A 298 -27.50 -12.65 8.49
N HIS A 299 -28.56 -12.66 7.68
CA HIS A 299 -28.53 -13.27 6.36
C HIS A 299 -27.70 -12.43 5.39
N ALA A 300 -26.81 -13.09 4.64
CA ALA A 300 -26.02 -12.45 3.60
C ALA A 300 -26.89 -12.06 2.41
N THR A 301 -26.57 -10.91 1.82
CA THR A 301 -27.00 -10.54 0.46
C THR A 301 -25.85 -10.74 -0.53
N PRO A 302 -26.10 -10.83 -1.84
CA PRO A 302 -25.03 -10.97 -2.83
C PRO A 302 -23.92 -9.91 -2.71
N ASP A 303 -24.30 -8.68 -2.34
CA ASP A 303 -23.34 -7.56 -2.21
C ASP A 303 -22.34 -7.75 -1.05
N ASN A 304 -22.69 -8.53 -0.02
CA ASN A 304 -21.81 -8.77 1.11
C ASN A 304 -20.52 -9.53 0.69
N PHE A 305 -20.60 -10.38 -0.31
CA PHE A 305 -19.49 -11.24 -0.73
C PHE A 305 -18.38 -10.52 -1.49
N GLY A 306 -18.66 -9.34 -2.06
CA GLY A 306 -17.68 -8.49 -2.75
C GLY A 306 -17.42 -7.15 -2.05
N THR A 307 -17.71 -7.07 -0.75
CA THR A 307 -17.59 -5.83 0.03
C THR A 307 -16.34 -5.82 0.90
N GLU A 308 -15.50 -4.80 0.75
CA GLU A 308 -14.47 -4.45 1.71
C GLU A 308 -15.13 -3.74 2.89
N PHE A 309 -15.30 -4.45 4.01
CA PHE A 309 -16.10 -3.93 5.14
C PHE A 309 -15.39 -2.83 5.93
N MET A 310 -14.07 -2.91 6.10
CA MET A 310 -13.28 -1.98 6.92
C MET A 310 -13.84 -1.83 8.36
N ASP A 311 -14.52 -2.85 8.86
CA ASP A 311 -15.29 -2.85 10.10
C ASP A 311 -15.31 -4.27 10.71
N TYR A 312 -15.85 -4.41 11.92
CA TYR A 312 -16.14 -5.70 12.56
C TYR A 312 -17.34 -6.37 11.89
N LYS A 313 -17.19 -6.68 10.60
CA LYS A 313 -18.18 -7.35 9.75
C LYS A 313 -17.50 -8.41 8.90
N LEU A 314 -18.16 -9.54 8.70
CA LEU A 314 -17.61 -10.69 7.96
C LEU A 314 -18.74 -11.33 7.16
N ALA A 315 -18.52 -11.61 5.87
CA ALA A 315 -19.39 -12.48 5.11
C ALA A 315 -18.93 -13.96 5.26
N ILE A 316 -19.87 -14.90 5.30
CA ILE A 316 -19.57 -16.33 5.28
C ILE A 316 -20.36 -17.00 4.17
N LYS A 317 -19.65 -17.75 3.32
CA LYS A 317 -20.25 -18.55 2.25
C LYS A 317 -19.85 -20.01 2.36
N THR A 318 -20.82 -20.89 2.21
CA THR A 318 -20.61 -22.32 2.07
C THR A 318 -20.24 -22.66 0.64
N VAL A 319 -19.25 -23.54 0.46
CA VAL A 319 -18.81 -24.04 -0.84
C VAL A 319 -18.71 -25.57 -0.81
N ALA A 320 -19.05 -26.23 -1.92
CA ALA A 320 -19.03 -27.69 -2.01
C ALA A 320 -17.65 -28.26 -2.37
N SER A 321 -16.75 -27.43 -2.88
CA SER A 321 -15.42 -27.86 -3.34
C SER A 321 -14.41 -26.72 -3.37
N LEU A 322 -13.13 -27.07 -3.58
CA LEU A 322 -12.08 -26.11 -3.87
C LEU A 322 -12.39 -25.28 -5.12
N GLU A 323 -12.93 -25.92 -6.17
CA GLU A 323 -13.26 -25.26 -7.42
C GLU A 323 -14.30 -24.16 -7.21
N GLU A 324 -15.33 -24.41 -6.42
CA GLU A 324 -16.34 -23.40 -6.11
C GLU A 324 -15.75 -22.25 -5.26
N ALA A 325 -14.80 -22.56 -4.36
CA ALA A 325 -14.09 -21.52 -3.63
C ALA A 325 -13.23 -20.65 -4.55
N LEU A 326 -12.54 -21.25 -5.53
CA LEU A 326 -11.74 -20.55 -6.54
C LEU A 326 -12.62 -19.66 -7.43
N ASP A 327 -13.74 -20.19 -7.92
CA ASP A 327 -14.71 -19.45 -8.73
C ASP A 327 -15.28 -18.23 -7.95
N HIS A 328 -15.52 -18.41 -6.65
CA HIS A 328 -15.98 -17.32 -5.79
C HIS A 328 -14.93 -16.23 -5.65
N ILE A 329 -13.66 -16.60 -5.41
CA ILE A 329 -12.54 -15.66 -5.28
C ILE A 329 -12.34 -14.89 -6.59
N ASP A 330 -12.41 -15.56 -7.73
CA ASP A 330 -12.28 -14.93 -9.04
C ASP A 330 -13.38 -13.90 -9.33
N GLN A 331 -14.59 -14.15 -8.84
CA GLN A 331 -15.75 -13.28 -9.07
C GLN A 331 -15.84 -12.12 -8.07
N ASN A 332 -15.43 -12.31 -6.83
CA ASN A 332 -15.70 -11.38 -5.73
C ASN A 332 -14.42 -10.81 -5.09
N GLY A 333 -13.26 -11.42 -5.30
CA GLY A 333 -11.98 -10.96 -4.77
C GLY A 333 -11.47 -9.69 -5.48
N SER A 334 -10.58 -8.99 -4.81
CA SER A 334 -9.91 -7.80 -5.37
C SER A 334 -8.52 -8.10 -5.94
N GLY A 335 -8.04 -9.35 -5.85
CA GLY A 335 -6.67 -9.71 -6.20
C GLY A 335 -5.62 -9.21 -5.20
N HIS A 336 -6.03 -8.84 -3.98
CA HIS A 336 -5.14 -8.32 -2.95
C HIS A 336 -4.47 -9.47 -2.16
N SER A 337 -5.22 -10.17 -1.35
CA SER A 337 -4.70 -11.23 -0.47
C SER A 337 -5.75 -12.31 -0.29
N GLU A 338 -5.36 -13.56 -0.52
CA GLU A 338 -6.24 -14.70 -0.41
C GLU A 338 -5.55 -15.80 0.41
N ALA A 339 -6.31 -16.55 1.20
CA ALA A 339 -5.76 -17.59 2.05
C ALA A 339 -6.54 -18.91 1.95
N ILE A 340 -5.84 -20.03 2.15
CA ILE A 340 -6.43 -21.33 2.38
C ILE A 340 -5.91 -21.92 3.69
N VAL A 341 -6.82 -22.55 4.43
CA VAL A 341 -6.48 -23.39 5.60
C VAL A 341 -6.76 -24.84 5.27
N THR A 342 -5.71 -25.62 5.09
CA THR A 342 -5.79 -27.06 4.76
C THR A 342 -4.53 -27.80 5.20
N MET A 343 -4.68 -29.07 5.59
CA MET A 343 -3.58 -29.98 5.86
C MET A 343 -3.17 -30.77 4.61
N ASN A 344 -3.90 -30.62 3.52
CA ASN A 344 -3.60 -31.29 2.25
C ASN A 344 -2.71 -30.38 1.38
N GLU A 345 -1.43 -30.78 1.22
CA GLU A 345 -0.47 -30.02 0.42
C GLU A 345 -0.89 -29.90 -1.06
N GLN A 346 -1.48 -30.94 -1.65
CA GLN A 346 -1.90 -30.88 -3.05
C GLN A 346 -3.00 -29.85 -3.26
N THR A 347 -3.98 -29.80 -2.35
CA THR A 347 -5.04 -28.80 -2.34
C THR A 347 -4.46 -27.40 -2.17
N ALA A 348 -3.53 -27.21 -1.24
CA ALA A 348 -2.86 -25.93 -1.02
C ALA A 348 -2.09 -25.46 -2.25
N ARG A 349 -1.30 -26.34 -2.89
CA ARG A 349 -0.56 -25.99 -4.12
C ARG A 349 -1.47 -25.67 -5.29
N LYS A 350 -2.59 -26.38 -5.43
CA LYS A 350 -3.61 -26.09 -6.46
C LYS A 350 -4.23 -24.72 -6.20
N PHE A 351 -4.58 -24.39 -4.97
CA PHE A 351 -5.07 -23.07 -4.59
C PHE A 351 -4.05 -21.97 -4.94
N GLN A 352 -2.79 -22.12 -4.50
CA GLN A 352 -1.73 -21.15 -4.77
C GLN A 352 -1.42 -20.97 -6.25
N ALA A 353 -1.58 -22.02 -7.06
CA ALA A 353 -1.34 -21.94 -8.50
C ALA A 353 -2.49 -21.28 -9.27
N HIS A 354 -3.73 -21.43 -8.77
CA HIS A 354 -4.93 -20.92 -9.45
C HIS A 354 -5.25 -19.49 -9.07
N VAL A 355 -5.15 -19.15 -7.79
CA VAL A 355 -5.53 -17.82 -7.27
C VAL A 355 -4.62 -16.73 -7.81
N ASP A 356 -5.21 -15.78 -8.53
CA ASP A 356 -4.50 -14.66 -9.14
C ASP A 356 -4.59 -13.41 -8.23
N ALA A 357 -3.96 -13.49 -7.05
CA ALA A 357 -3.83 -12.39 -6.10
C ALA A 357 -2.37 -11.98 -5.91
N ALA A 358 -2.17 -10.77 -5.35
CA ALA A 358 -0.84 -10.25 -5.03
C ALA A 358 -0.15 -11.12 -3.96
N CYS A 359 -0.91 -11.60 -2.97
CA CYS A 359 -0.41 -12.45 -1.90
C CYS A 359 -1.34 -13.66 -1.71
N VAL A 360 -0.79 -14.87 -1.76
CA VAL A 360 -1.58 -16.11 -1.62
C VAL A 360 -0.98 -16.97 -0.50
N TYR A 361 -1.78 -17.15 0.55
CA TYR A 361 -1.35 -17.76 1.80
C TYR A 361 -1.83 -19.21 1.93
N TRP A 362 -0.99 -20.03 2.48
CA TRP A 362 -1.32 -21.36 2.96
C TRP A 362 -1.04 -21.45 4.47
N ASN A 363 -2.08 -21.73 5.27
CA ASN A 363 -2.02 -21.85 6.72
C ASN A 363 -1.40 -20.62 7.43
N ALA A 364 -1.70 -19.43 6.91
CA ALA A 364 -1.31 -18.16 7.53
C ALA A 364 -2.38 -17.09 7.26
N PRO A 365 -2.57 -16.13 8.18
CA PRO A 365 -3.54 -15.07 8.01
C PRO A 365 -3.09 -14.02 6.99
N THR A 366 -4.02 -13.46 6.25
CA THR A 366 -3.79 -12.38 5.28
C THR A 366 -3.28 -11.09 5.92
N SER A 367 -3.40 -10.97 7.24
CA SER A 367 -2.87 -9.85 8.04
C SER A 367 -1.35 -9.66 7.95
N PHE A 368 -0.62 -10.64 7.39
CA PHE A 368 0.81 -10.52 7.07
C PHE A 368 1.09 -9.77 5.77
N THR A 369 0.11 -9.43 4.95
CA THR A 369 0.32 -8.58 3.76
C THR A 369 0.61 -7.14 4.19
N ASP A 370 1.85 -6.88 4.51
CA ASP A 370 2.35 -5.62 5.08
C ASP A 370 3.85 -5.54 4.83
N GLY A 371 4.35 -4.38 4.43
CA GLY A 371 5.76 -4.20 4.08
C GLY A 371 6.72 -4.50 5.23
N ALA A 372 6.36 -4.15 6.47
CA ALA A 372 7.20 -4.45 7.64
C ALA A 372 7.20 -5.97 7.93
N GLN A 373 6.04 -6.64 7.79
CA GLN A 373 5.94 -8.09 7.99
C GLN A 373 6.66 -8.88 6.90
N PHE A 374 6.76 -8.34 5.69
CA PHE A 374 7.54 -8.92 4.60
C PHE A 374 9.05 -8.64 4.70
N GLY A 375 9.48 -7.92 5.74
CA GLY A 375 10.87 -7.55 5.92
C GLY A 375 11.35 -6.43 4.99
N LEU A 376 10.44 -5.73 4.32
CA LEU A 376 10.76 -4.62 3.42
C LEU A 376 11.07 -3.33 4.19
N GLY A 377 10.78 -3.29 5.48
CA GLY A 377 11.09 -2.19 6.41
C GLY A 377 10.19 -0.97 6.28
N ALA A 378 9.53 -0.76 5.15
CA ALA A 378 8.62 0.35 4.90
C ALA A 378 7.64 -0.01 3.77
N GLU A 379 6.58 0.81 3.59
CA GLU A 379 5.56 0.56 2.55
C GLU A 379 4.93 1.87 2.08
N ILE A 380 4.86 2.04 0.75
CA ILE A 380 4.12 3.14 0.14
C ILE A 380 2.68 2.76 -0.19
N GLY A 381 2.36 1.48 -0.22
CA GLY A 381 1.05 0.88 -0.49
C GLY A 381 1.15 -0.54 -0.99
N ILE A 382 0.01 -1.18 -1.18
CA ILE A 382 -0.10 -2.55 -1.70
C ILE A 382 -0.78 -2.48 -3.07
N SER A 383 -0.07 -2.92 -4.12
CA SER A 383 -0.61 -2.95 -5.48
C SER A 383 -1.23 -4.30 -5.81
N THR A 384 -2.39 -4.26 -6.46
CA THR A 384 -3.09 -5.46 -6.94
C THR A 384 -2.93 -5.66 -8.45
N GLN A 385 -2.37 -4.68 -9.16
CA GLN A 385 -2.25 -4.73 -10.63
C GLN A 385 -1.14 -5.67 -11.11
N LYS A 386 -1.27 -6.21 -12.33
CA LYS A 386 -0.31 -7.15 -12.92
C LYS A 386 0.88 -6.48 -13.59
N LEU A 387 0.69 -5.28 -14.12
CA LEU A 387 1.75 -4.49 -14.76
C LEU A 387 2.41 -3.58 -13.74
N GLY A 388 3.70 -3.75 -13.56
CA GLY A 388 4.48 -3.04 -12.54
C GLY A 388 4.62 -3.86 -11.25
N PRO A 389 4.88 -3.23 -10.12
CA PRO A 389 4.97 -3.92 -8.85
C PRO A 389 3.60 -4.45 -8.41
N ARG A 390 3.60 -5.61 -7.76
CA ARG A 390 2.41 -6.28 -7.23
C ARG A 390 2.68 -6.74 -5.79
N GLY A 391 1.75 -6.46 -4.89
CA GLY A 391 1.92 -6.70 -3.45
C GLY A 391 2.39 -5.45 -2.71
N PRO A 392 2.92 -5.60 -1.48
CA PRO A 392 3.50 -4.50 -0.72
C PRO A 392 4.64 -3.84 -1.49
N MET A 393 4.58 -2.50 -1.60
CA MET A 393 5.56 -1.71 -2.33
C MET A 393 6.46 -0.93 -1.37
N ALA A 394 7.74 -1.19 -1.42
CA ALA A 394 8.76 -0.48 -0.66
C ALA A 394 9.74 0.24 -1.59
N LEU A 395 11.03 0.24 -1.25
CA LEU A 395 12.05 0.97 -2.00
C LEU A 395 12.32 0.39 -3.39
N GLU A 396 12.35 -0.95 -3.53
CA GLU A 396 12.64 -1.61 -4.81
C GLU A 396 11.52 -1.41 -5.82
N GLU A 397 10.26 -1.46 -5.35
CA GLU A 397 9.05 -1.38 -6.19
C GLU A 397 8.84 0.02 -6.78
N ILE A 398 9.49 1.05 -6.23
CA ILE A 398 9.49 2.41 -6.79
C ILE A 398 10.77 2.73 -7.57
N THR A 399 11.43 1.68 -8.09
CA THR A 399 12.55 1.77 -9.02
C THR A 399 12.24 1.06 -10.33
N THR A 400 13.03 1.37 -11.35
CA THR A 400 13.03 0.68 -12.63
C THR A 400 14.46 0.24 -12.98
N PHE A 401 14.73 -0.11 -14.21
CA PHE A 401 16.08 -0.51 -14.64
C PHE A 401 16.50 0.18 -15.93
N LYS A 402 17.81 0.27 -16.13
CA LYS A 402 18.41 0.59 -17.42
C LYS A 402 19.52 -0.40 -17.75
N TRP A 403 19.85 -0.51 -19.03
CA TRP A 403 20.99 -1.28 -19.50
C TRP A 403 22.21 -0.37 -19.63
N LEU A 404 23.31 -0.77 -18.98
CA LEU A 404 24.65 -0.26 -19.25
C LEU A 404 25.31 -1.21 -20.25
N ILE A 405 25.80 -0.67 -21.35
CA ILE A 405 26.41 -1.45 -22.42
C ILE A 405 27.81 -0.89 -22.63
N GLU A 406 28.81 -1.73 -22.39
CA GLU A 406 30.22 -1.37 -22.52
C GLU A 406 30.85 -2.15 -23.67
N GLY A 407 31.56 -1.45 -24.52
CA GLY A 407 32.20 -2.01 -25.71
C GLY A 407 33.59 -1.39 -25.95
N GLU A 408 34.31 -2.00 -26.86
CA GLU A 408 35.64 -1.63 -27.31
C GLU A 408 35.67 -1.31 -28.82
N GLY A 409 34.59 -0.73 -29.35
CA GLY A 409 34.46 -0.37 -30.76
C GLY A 409 33.75 -1.42 -31.63
N GLN A 410 33.04 -2.39 -31.04
CA GLN A 410 32.26 -3.36 -31.80
C GLN A 410 31.17 -2.66 -32.61
N ILE A 411 31.02 -3.06 -33.85
CA ILE A 411 29.94 -2.63 -34.76
C ILE A 411 29.00 -3.78 -35.05
N ARG A 412 27.76 -3.45 -35.33
CA ARG A 412 26.78 -4.42 -35.82
C ARG A 412 27.02 -4.65 -37.31
N PRO A 413 27.20 -5.93 -37.77
CA PRO A 413 27.41 -6.25 -39.18
C PRO A 413 26.14 -5.94 -40.01
#